data_05f239394ad6cc89d9230379224cba49
#
_entry.id   05f239394ad6cc89d9230379224cba49
#
_cell.length_a   1.000
_cell.length_b   1.000
_cell.length_c   1.000
_cell.angle_alpha   90.00
_cell.angle_beta   90.00
_cell.angle_gamma   90.00
#
_symmetry.space_group_name_H-M   'P 1'
#
loop_
_entity.id
_entity.type
_entity.pdbx_description
1 polymer ?
#
loop_
_entity_poly.entity_id
_entity_poly.type
_entity_poly.pdbx_seq_one_letter_code
_entity_poly.pdbx_strand_id
1 'polypeptide(L)'
;MIEKFIMAGQTALHVCDSQQGERCVVLLHGYLESMFVWDDFVPLLYKRVRVVTLDLPGHGISEIKGDCHTMEYLADVVYDALQRLGIARCTLVGHSMGGYVALAFCERHAQMLDGLVLFSSTPNADTEEKKENRRREIVLIRAGKKEQLARVAPGAGFAADNRRRMADAIADLTEQVYLTEDDGIVAL
;
A
#
# COMPACT_ATOMS: atom_id res chain seq x y z
N MET A 1 -7.60 -15.76 -7.42
CA MET A 1 -7.07 -15.25 -6.13
C MET A 1 -8.10 -15.53 -5.04
N ILE A 2 -7.67 -15.79 -3.81
CA ILE A 2 -8.54 -15.96 -2.64
C ILE A 2 -8.43 -14.71 -1.78
N GLU A 3 -9.54 -14.01 -1.65
CA GLU A 3 -9.68 -12.83 -0.82
C GLU A 3 -10.16 -13.24 0.57
N LYS A 4 -9.55 -12.70 1.62
CA LYS A 4 -9.84 -13.05 3.00
C LYS A 4 -9.31 -12.01 3.99
N PHE A 5 -9.82 -12.05 5.22
CA PHE A 5 -9.20 -11.40 6.37
C PHE A 5 -8.28 -12.36 7.11
N ILE A 6 -7.13 -11.85 7.55
CA ILE A 6 -6.20 -12.56 8.43
C ILE A 6 -5.84 -11.68 9.63
N MET A 7 -5.47 -12.31 10.74
CA MET A 7 -4.84 -11.61 11.85
C MET A 7 -3.32 -11.61 11.66
N ALA A 8 -2.75 -10.43 11.43
CA ALA A 8 -1.31 -10.18 11.41
C ALA A 8 -0.92 -9.56 12.76
N GLY A 9 -0.33 -10.37 13.64
CA GLY A 9 -0.19 -9.99 15.03
C GLY A 9 -1.56 -9.70 15.66
N GLN A 10 -1.79 -8.45 16.02
CA GLN A 10 -3.06 -7.98 16.60
C GLN A 10 -3.91 -7.13 15.64
N THR A 11 -3.57 -7.07 14.35
CA THR A 11 -4.21 -6.23 13.34
C THR A 11 -4.93 -7.11 12.32
N ALA A 12 -6.22 -6.83 12.07
CA ALA A 12 -6.97 -7.50 11.02
C ALA A 12 -6.63 -6.90 9.67
N LEU A 13 -6.08 -7.72 8.77
CA LEU A 13 -5.72 -7.32 7.42
C LEU A 13 -6.59 -7.99 6.38
N HIS A 14 -6.97 -7.22 5.40
CA HIS A 14 -7.57 -7.67 4.17
C HIS A 14 -6.46 -8.05 3.18
N VAL A 15 -6.51 -9.29 2.68
CA VAL A 15 -5.48 -9.84 1.80
C VAL A 15 -6.10 -10.61 0.66
N CYS A 16 -5.42 -10.63 -0.48
CA CYS A 16 -5.75 -11.45 -1.62
C CYS A 16 -4.52 -12.29 -2.01
N ASP A 17 -4.69 -13.61 -2.14
CA ASP A 17 -3.61 -14.58 -2.27
C ASP A 17 -3.93 -15.58 -3.39
N SER A 18 -3.02 -15.74 -4.36
CA SER A 18 -3.19 -16.71 -5.44
C SER A 18 -2.98 -18.15 -4.97
N GLN A 19 -2.29 -18.36 -3.86
CA GLN A 19 -1.96 -19.66 -3.27
C GLN A 19 -1.21 -20.64 -4.21
N GLN A 20 -0.72 -20.18 -5.34
CA GLN A 20 -0.09 -21.00 -6.38
C GLN A 20 1.28 -20.46 -6.75
N GLY A 21 2.27 -21.33 -6.86
CA GLY A 21 3.64 -21.02 -7.26
C GLY A 21 4.66 -21.23 -6.15
N GLU A 22 5.86 -21.62 -6.53
CA GLU A 22 6.98 -21.87 -5.59
C GLU A 22 7.63 -20.56 -5.10
N ARG A 23 7.70 -19.54 -5.97
CA ARG A 23 8.19 -18.21 -5.65
C ARG A 23 7.03 -17.30 -5.34
N CYS A 24 7.18 -16.43 -4.34
CA CYS A 24 6.17 -15.50 -3.92
C CYS A 24 6.56 -14.06 -4.24
N VAL A 25 5.60 -13.29 -4.77
CA VAL A 25 5.68 -11.85 -4.94
C VAL A 25 4.60 -11.21 -4.07
N VAL A 26 4.98 -10.24 -3.26
CA VAL A 26 4.08 -9.47 -2.40
C VAL A 26 4.04 -8.04 -2.91
N LEU A 27 2.86 -7.50 -3.14
CA LEU A 27 2.65 -6.18 -3.72
C LEU A 27 2.04 -5.25 -2.66
N LEU A 28 2.76 -4.18 -2.31
CA LEU A 28 2.34 -3.16 -1.35
C LEU A 28 1.94 -1.89 -2.11
N HIS A 29 0.73 -1.40 -1.83
CA HIS A 29 0.17 -0.20 -2.44
C HIS A 29 0.75 1.11 -1.87
N GLY A 30 0.44 2.24 -2.49
CA GLY A 30 0.85 3.57 -2.08
C GLY A 30 -0.12 4.26 -1.11
N TYR A 31 0.19 5.50 -0.77
CA TYR A 31 -0.66 6.37 0.03
C TYR A 31 -1.97 6.68 -0.72
N LEU A 32 -3.10 6.67 -0.01
CA LEU A 32 -4.46 6.87 -0.56
C LEU A 32 -4.90 5.79 -1.57
N GLU A 33 -4.22 4.66 -1.61
CA GLU A 33 -4.54 3.53 -2.45
C GLU A 33 -5.02 2.35 -1.61
N SER A 34 -5.36 1.26 -2.26
CA SER A 34 -5.64 -0.04 -1.67
C SER A 34 -4.99 -1.14 -2.51
N MET A 35 -5.10 -2.39 -2.10
CA MET A 35 -4.56 -3.51 -2.88
C MET A 35 -5.15 -3.58 -4.30
N PHE A 36 -6.31 -2.99 -4.56
CA PHE A 36 -6.96 -2.97 -5.88
C PHE A 36 -6.17 -2.20 -6.95
N VAL A 37 -5.21 -1.35 -6.57
CA VAL A 37 -4.31 -0.71 -7.55
C VAL A 37 -3.53 -1.74 -8.37
N TRP A 38 -3.44 -2.98 -7.90
CA TRP A 38 -2.72 -4.08 -8.55
C TRP A 38 -3.58 -4.98 -9.43
N ASP A 39 -4.90 -4.76 -9.52
CA ASP A 39 -5.85 -5.68 -10.18
C ASP A 39 -5.51 -5.97 -11.64
N ASP A 40 -5.10 -4.96 -12.40
CA ASP A 40 -4.66 -5.14 -13.79
C ASP A 40 -3.28 -5.78 -13.92
N PHE A 41 -2.45 -5.69 -12.86
CA PHE A 41 -1.09 -6.21 -12.87
C PHE A 41 -1.01 -7.67 -12.40
N VAL A 42 -1.81 -8.06 -11.44
CA VAL A 42 -1.86 -9.42 -10.87
C VAL A 42 -2.08 -10.50 -11.94
N PRO A 43 -2.99 -10.35 -12.93
CA PRO A 43 -3.19 -11.35 -13.99
C PRO A 43 -1.95 -11.67 -14.82
N LEU A 44 -0.99 -10.77 -14.87
CA LEU A 44 0.27 -10.97 -15.60
C LEU A 44 1.26 -11.87 -14.84
N LEU A 45 1.09 -12.00 -13.52
CA LEU A 45 2.02 -12.66 -12.60
C LEU A 45 1.50 -13.99 -12.05
N TYR A 46 0.25 -14.05 -11.60
CA TYR A 46 -0.25 -15.13 -10.73
C TYR A 46 -0.18 -16.55 -11.33
N LYS A 47 -0.05 -16.66 -12.66
CA LYS A 47 0.15 -17.95 -13.33
C LYS A 47 1.59 -18.48 -13.24
N ARG A 48 2.55 -17.63 -12.85
CA ARG A 48 3.98 -17.94 -12.82
C ARG A 48 4.56 -17.99 -11.42
N VAL A 49 3.97 -17.21 -10.52
CA VAL A 49 4.40 -17.06 -9.13
C VAL A 49 3.19 -16.93 -8.22
N ARG A 50 3.35 -17.27 -6.94
CA ARG A 50 2.35 -16.89 -5.93
C ARG A 50 2.34 -15.38 -5.79
N VAL A 51 1.18 -14.77 -5.92
CA VAL A 51 1.00 -13.32 -5.75
C VAL A 51 0.16 -13.08 -4.51
N VAL A 52 0.64 -12.19 -3.64
CA VAL A 52 -0.12 -11.69 -2.49
C VAL A 52 -0.22 -10.19 -2.60
N THR A 53 -1.43 -9.67 -2.49
CA THR A 53 -1.73 -8.26 -2.31
C THR A 53 -2.41 -8.08 -0.96
N LEU A 54 -2.27 -6.94 -0.33
CA LEU A 54 -2.91 -6.64 0.94
C LEU A 54 -3.17 -5.15 1.08
N ASP A 55 -4.24 -4.82 1.80
CA ASP A 55 -4.46 -3.46 2.27
C ASP A 55 -3.58 -3.23 3.50
N LEU A 56 -2.70 -2.24 3.43
CA LEU A 56 -1.92 -1.81 4.58
C LEU A 56 -2.84 -1.26 5.67
N PRO A 57 -2.48 -1.38 6.97
CA PRO A 57 -3.27 -0.84 8.06
C PRO A 57 -3.76 0.59 7.79
N GLY A 58 -5.05 0.84 8.01
CA GLY A 58 -5.67 2.13 7.76
C GLY A 58 -6.04 2.43 6.30
N HIS A 59 -5.86 1.46 5.39
CA HIS A 59 -6.23 1.57 3.97
C HIS A 59 -7.16 0.44 3.55
N GLY A 60 -7.89 0.67 2.46
CA GLY A 60 -8.89 -0.27 1.98
C GLY A 60 -9.88 -0.61 3.10
N ILE A 61 -9.99 -1.90 3.42
CA ILE A 61 -10.83 -2.40 4.53
C ILE A 61 -10.01 -3.09 5.63
N SER A 62 -8.70 -2.87 5.68
CA SER A 62 -7.85 -3.28 6.80
C SER A 62 -8.05 -2.41 8.03
N GLU A 63 -7.88 -3.01 9.21
CA GLU A 63 -8.06 -2.34 10.50
C GLU A 63 -7.10 -1.16 10.66
N ILE A 64 -7.60 -0.09 11.30
CA ILE A 64 -6.78 1.03 11.78
C ILE A 64 -6.40 0.71 13.23
N LYS A 65 -5.12 0.74 13.57
CA LYS A 65 -4.66 0.46 14.94
C LYS A 65 -3.76 1.54 15.48
N GLY A 66 -4.30 2.29 16.43
CA GLY A 66 -3.59 3.44 17.03
C GLY A 66 -3.60 4.68 16.15
N ASP A 67 -2.96 5.73 16.63
CA ASP A 67 -3.02 7.07 16.05
C ASP A 67 -1.84 7.38 15.12
N CYS A 68 -0.88 6.44 15.01
CA CYS A 68 0.32 6.62 14.18
C CYS A 68 0.80 5.27 13.62
N HIS A 69 0.87 5.18 12.31
CA HIS A 69 1.39 4.03 11.58
C HIS A 69 2.79 4.35 11.03
N THR A 70 3.83 4.05 11.81
CA THR A 70 5.20 4.19 11.30
C THR A 70 5.51 3.16 10.23
N MET A 71 6.51 3.40 9.40
CA MET A 71 6.94 2.45 8.36
C MET A 71 7.42 1.13 8.97
N GLU A 72 8.05 1.19 10.15
CA GLU A 72 8.48 0.02 10.90
C GLU A 72 7.29 -0.81 11.40
N TYR A 73 6.25 -0.15 11.94
CA TYR A 73 5.01 -0.83 12.34
C TYR A 73 4.35 -1.52 11.15
N LEU A 74 4.22 -0.82 10.01
CA LEU A 74 3.64 -1.40 8.80
C LEU A 74 4.47 -2.58 8.29
N ALA A 75 5.80 -2.49 8.36
CA ALA A 75 6.70 -3.58 7.98
C ALA A 75 6.53 -4.81 8.89
N ASP A 76 6.41 -4.62 10.20
CA ASP A 76 6.17 -5.70 11.15
C ASP A 76 4.80 -6.37 10.93
N VAL A 77 3.76 -5.59 10.63
CA VAL A 77 2.44 -6.13 10.28
C VAL A 77 2.49 -6.94 8.98
N VAL A 78 3.22 -6.46 7.96
CA VAL A 78 3.45 -7.25 6.73
C VAL A 78 4.21 -8.54 7.04
N TYR A 79 5.23 -8.50 7.89
CA TYR A 79 5.95 -9.68 8.33
C TYR A 79 5.02 -10.71 8.98
N ASP A 80 4.20 -10.28 9.95
CA ASP A 80 3.24 -11.15 10.63
C ASP A 80 2.22 -11.75 9.66
N ALA A 81 1.77 -10.96 8.67
CA ALA A 81 0.88 -11.45 7.61
C ALA A 81 1.55 -12.56 6.79
N LEU A 82 2.81 -12.39 6.39
CA LEU A 82 3.54 -13.40 5.62
C LEU A 82 3.77 -14.67 6.44
N GLN A 83 4.09 -14.55 7.74
CA GLN A 83 4.16 -15.70 8.65
C GLN A 83 2.81 -16.44 8.72
N ARG A 84 1.71 -15.70 8.86
CA ARG A 84 0.35 -16.27 8.91
C ARG A 84 -0.05 -16.98 7.63
N LEU A 85 0.45 -16.51 6.47
CA LEU A 85 0.23 -17.12 5.15
C LEU A 85 1.20 -18.27 4.84
N GLY A 86 2.12 -18.60 5.75
CA GLY A 86 3.14 -19.64 5.56
C GLY A 86 4.15 -19.29 4.47
N ILE A 87 4.46 -18.01 4.29
CA ILE A 87 5.43 -17.53 3.31
C ILE A 87 6.78 -17.34 4.01
N ALA A 88 7.73 -18.21 3.69
CA ALA A 88 9.07 -18.14 4.28
C ALA A 88 9.98 -17.11 3.58
N ARG A 89 9.80 -16.93 2.26
CA ARG A 89 10.58 -15.98 1.45
C ARG A 89 9.73 -15.38 0.33
N CYS A 90 10.00 -14.12 -0.02
CA CYS A 90 9.29 -13.44 -1.09
C CYS A 90 10.13 -12.37 -1.78
N THR A 91 9.71 -11.97 -2.98
CA THR A 91 10.08 -10.69 -3.57
C THR A 91 9.04 -9.66 -3.14
N LEU A 92 9.48 -8.59 -2.49
CA LEU A 92 8.60 -7.51 -2.04
C LEU A 92 8.65 -6.36 -3.03
N VAL A 93 7.50 -5.95 -3.53
CA VAL A 93 7.33 -4.83 -4.46
C VAL A 93 6.53 -3.75 -3.74
N GLY A 94 7.12 -2.57 -3.54
CA GLY A 94 6.46 -1.46 -2.88
C GLY A 94 6.25 -0.29 -3.84
N HIS A 95 4.98 0.09 -4.05
CA HIS A 95 4.61 1.28 -4.81
C HIS A 95 4.59 2.51 -3.90
N SER A 96 5.28 3.58 -4.32
CA SER A 96 5.24 4.87 -3.61
C SER A 96 5.51 4.71 -2.10
N MET A 97 4.54 4.97 -1.21
CA MET A 97 4.60 4.73 0.24
C MET A 97 4.91 3.26 0.57
N GLY A 98 4.32 2.30 -0.15
CA GLY A 98 4.64 0.88 0.01
C GLY A 98 6.13 0.57 -0.20
N GLY A 99 6.85 1.40 -0.95
CA GLY A 99 8.31 1.32 -1.07
C GLY A 99 9.04 1.69 0.22
N TYR A 100 8.55 2.66 0.99
CA TYR A 100 9.10 2.97 2.32
C TYR A 100 8.86 1.82 3.31
N VAL A 101 7.66 1.23 3.27
CA VAL A 101 7.35 0.02 4.05
C VAL A 101 8.28 -1.13 3.67
N ALA A 102 8.51 -1.33 2.37
CA ALA A 102 9.39 -2.38 1.87
C ALA A 102 10.87 -2.15 2.26
N LEU A 103 11.34 -0.91 2.37
CA LEU A 103 12.66 -0.59 2.88
C LEU A 103 12.78 -0.87 4.38
N ALA A 104 11.78 -0.47 5.18
CA ALA A 104 11.71 -0.80 6.60
C ALA A 104 11.65 -2.33 6.81
N PHE A 105 10.90 -3.05 5.97
CA PHE A 105 10.88 -4.52 5.99
C PHE A 105 12.25 -5.11 5.67
N CYS A 106 12.97 -4.57 4.68
CA CYS A 106 14.31 -5.00 4.34
C CYS A 106 15.29 -4.82 5.52
N GLU A 107 15.20 -3.71 6.24
CA GLU A 107 16.03 -3.46 7.42
C GLU A 107 15.76 -4.45 8.55
N ARG A 108 14.49 -4.79 8.80
CA ARG A 108 14.05 -5.57 9.96
C ARG A 108 13.94 -7.07 9.71
N HIS A 109 13.62 -7.46 8.48
CA HIS A 109 13.25 -8.83 8.09
C HIS A 109 13.94 -9.30 6.80
N ALA A 110 15.19 -8.84 6.55
CA ALA A 110 15.94 -9.13 5.31
C ALA A 110 16.01 -10.62 4.97
N GLN A 111 16.01 -11.49 5.98
CA GLN A 111 16.09 -12.95 5.81
C GLN A 111 14.89 -13.54 5.03
N MET A 112 13.77 -12.81 4.97
CA MET A 112 12.59 -13.22 4.21
C MET A 112 12.60 -12.73 2.75
N LEU A 113 13.59 -11.91 2.34
CA LEU A 113 13.61 -11.35 1.01
C LEU A 113 14.45 -12.19 0.05
N ASP A 114 13.84 -12.54 -1.08
CA ASP A 114 14.53 -12.99 -2.30
C ASP A 114 14.85 -11.80 -3.22
N GLY A 115 14.10 -10.72 -3.11
CA GLY A 115 14.27 -9.49 -3.87
C GLY A 115 13.45 -8.34 -3.31
N LEU A 116 13.87 -7.13 -3.66
CA LEU A 116 13.18 -5.88 -3.32
C LEU A 116 13.02 -5.03 -4.58
N VAL A 117 11.82 -4.54 -4.83
CA VAL A 117 11.50 -3.65 -5.96
C VAL A 117 10.85 -2.38 -5.42
N LEU A 118 11.46 -1.25 -5.70
CA LEU A 118 10.87 0.07 -5.48
C LEU A 118 10.17 0.50 -6.78
N PHE A 119 8.84 0.43 -6.79
CA PHE A 119 8.02 0.80 -7.93
C PHE A 119 7.49 2.21 -7.78
N SER A 120 7.91 3.13 -8.65
CA SER A 120 7.60 4.58 -8.53
C SER A 120 7.82 5.11 -7.11
N SER A 121 8.91 4.69 -6.46
CA SER A 121 9.29 5.04 -5.10
C SER A 121 10.76 5.47 -5.04
N THR A 122 11.22 5.87 -3.87
CA THR A 122 12.58 6.37 -3.64
C THR A 122 13.14 5.84 -2.31
N PRO A 123 14.46 5.57 -2.23
CA PRO A 123 15.10 5.23 -0.95
C PRO A 123 15.43 6.47 -0.10
N ASN A 124 15.18 7.68 -0.61
CA ASN A 124 15.49 8.91 0.10
C ASN A 124 14.38 9.28 1.09
N ALA A 125 14.75 9.81 2.24
CA ALA A 125 13.80 10.39 3.18
C ALA A 125 13.02 11.55 2.53
N ASP A 126 11.83 11.83 3.05
CA ASP A 126 11.05 12.99 2.63
C ASP A 126 11.80 14.29 2.91
N THR A 127 11.78 15.17 1.92
CA THR A 127 12.27 16.56 2.09
C THR A 127 11.36 17.31 3.06
N GLU A 128 11.85 18.42 3.64
CA GLU A 128 11.04 19.26 4.52
C GLU A 128 9.78 19.79 3.80
N GLU A 129 9.88 20.08 2.51
CA GLU A 129 8.72 20.48 1.70
C GLU A 129 7.66 19.36 1.63
N LYS A 130 8.07 18.12 1.41
CA LYS A 130 7.15 16.96 1.40
C LYS A 130 6.51 16.75 2.76
N LYS A 131 7.29 16.84 3.86
CA LYS A 131 6.76 16.72 5.21
C LYS A 131 5.73 17.81 5.51
N GLU A 132 5.99 19.05 5.09
CA GLU A 132 5.04 20.14 5.27
C GLU A 132 3.76 19.94 4.46
N ASN A 133 3.85 19.41 3.24
CA ASN A 133 2.67 19.06 2.44
C ASN A 133 1.82 18.00 3.13
N ARG A 134 2.44 16.93 3.69
CA ARG A 134 1.72 15.92 4.47
C ARG A 134 1.01 16.51 5.69
N ARG A 135 1.68 17.43 6.44
CA ARG A 135 1.04 18.11 7.56
C ARG A 135 -0.20 18.92 7.13
N ARG A 136 -0.14 19.57 5.97
CA ARG A 136 -1.28 20.30 5.40
C ARG A 136 -2.42 19.35 5.00
N GLU A 137 -2.10 18.19 4.43
CA GLU A 137 -3.09 17.15 4.09
C GLU A 137 -3.79 16.65 5.35
N ILE A 138 -3.05 16.34 6.43
CA ILE A 138 -3.63 15.96 7.72
C ILE A 138 -4.60 17.04 8.24
N VAL A 139 -4.21 18.32 8.18
CA VAL A 139 -5.07 19.44 8.59
C VAL A 139 -6.34 19.50 7.76
N LEU A 140 -6.25 19.30 6.44
CA LEU A 140 -7.42 19.29 5.54
C LEU A 140 -8.38 18.14 5.89
N ILE A 141 -7.85 16.93 6.12
CA ILE A 141 -8.66 15.76 6.44
C ILE A 141 -9.36 15.95 7.79
N ARG A 142 -8.64 16.38 8.82
CA ARG A 142 -9.21 16.68 10.15
C ARG A 142 -10.26 17.78 10.12
N ALA A 143 -10.21 18.66 9.12
CA ALA A 143 -11.24 19.69 8.89
C ALA A 143 -12.42 19.19 8.04
N GLY A 144 -12.51 17.88 7.74
CA GLY A 144 -13.57 17.29 6.90
C GLY A 144 -13.47 17.69 5.42
N LYS A 145 -12.25 18.02 4.94
CA LYS A 145 -12.01 18.48 3.56
C LYS A 145 -11.28 17.42 2.70
N LYS A 146 -11.44 16.15 3.01
CA LYS A 146 -10.86 15.02 2.24
C LYS A 146 -11.18 15.11 0.75
N GLU A 147 -12.35 15.65 0.39
CA GLU A 147 -12.75 15.88 -0.98
C GLU A 147 -11.74 16.71 -1.80
N GLN A 148 -11.09 17.70 -1.17
CA GLN A 148 -10.08 18.51 -1.86
C GLN A 148 -8.84 17.68 -2.20
N LEU A 149 -8.43 16.78 -1.31
CA LEU A 149 -7.33 15.84 -1.55
C LEU A 149 -7.70 14.83 -2.64
N ALA A 150 -8.89 14.24 -2.56
CA ALA A 150 -9.39 13.26 -3.53
C ALA A 150 -9.45 13.80 -4.97
N ARG A 151 -9.76 15.08 -5.15
CA ARG A 151 -9.79 15.72 -6.48
C ARG A 151 -8.42 15.93 -7.11
N VAL A 152 -7.35 16.00 -6.32
CA VAL A 152 -6.03 16.43 -6.81
C VAL A 152 -5.01 15.28 -6.77
N ALA A 153 -4.96 14.52 -5.68
CA ALA A 153 -3.90 13.55 -5.43
C ALA A 153 -3.85 12.42 -6.49
N PRO A 154 -4.96 11.76 -6.87
CA PRO A 154 -4.92 10.69 -7.87
C PRO A 154 -4.38 11.16 -9.21
N GLY A 155 -4.84 12.30 -9.72
CA GLY A 155 -4.39 12.85 -11.01
C GLY A 155 -2.91 13.26 -10.99
N ALA A 156 -2.35 13.61 -9.85
CA ALA A 156 -0.93 13.96 -9.72
C ALA A 156 0.00 12.76 -9.91
N GLY A 157 -0.47 11.54 -9.66
CA GLY A 157 0.29 10.29 -9.89
C GLY A 157 0.48 9.95 -11.37
N PHE A 158 -0.24 10.59 -12.29
CA PHE A 158 -0.18 10.33 -13.73
C PHE A 158 0.57 11.42 -14.48
N ALA A 159 1.39 11.02 -15.46
CA ALA A 159 2.02 11.96 -16.37
C ALA A 159 0.94 12.84 -17.08
N ALA A 160 1.20 14.14 -17.23
CA ALA A 160 0.23 15.11 -17.77
C ALA A 160 -0.40 14.65 -19.07
N ASP A 161 0.41 14.13 -20.01
CA ASP A 161 -0.04 13.67 -21.33
C ASP A 161 -0.93 12.41 -21.26
N ASN A 162 -0.85 11.66 -20.18
CA ASN A 162 -1.62 10.43 -19.99
C ASN A 162 -2.95 10.66 -19.26
N ARG A 163 -3.14 11.77 -18.56
CA ARG A 163 -4.31 11.98 -17.69
C ARG A 163 -5.63 11.85 -18.43
N ARG A 164 -5.71 12.37 -19.66
CA ARG A 164 -6.92 12.25 -20.48
C ARG A 164 -7.22 10.79 -20.85
N ARG A 165 -6.21 10.04 -21.23
CA ARG A 165 -6.33 8.62 -21.62
C ARG A 165 -6.65 7.73 -20.42
N MET A 166 -6.18 8.10 -19.23
CA MET A 166 -6.33 7.35 -17.99
C MET A 166 -7.41 7.94 -17.07
N ALA A 167 -8.39 8.65 -17.64
CA ALA A 167 -9.42 9.34 -16.87
C ALA A 167 -10.23 8.37 -15.98
N ASP A 168 -10.55 7.18 -16.49
CA ASP A 168 -11.30 6.16 -15.75
C ASP A 168 -10.48 5.64 -14.56
N ALA A 169 -9.20 5.30 -14.77
CA ALA A 169 -8.32 4.87 -13.67
C ALA A 169 -8.11 5.97 -12.62
N ILE A 170 -8.07 7.24 -13.03
CA ILE A 170 -8.01 8.37 -12.09
C ILE A 170 -9.32 8.49 -11.31
N ALA A 171 -10.48 8.25 -11.95
CA ALA A 171 -11.76 8.25 -11.26
C ALA A 171 -11.86 7.12 -10.23
N ASP A 172 -11.43 5.91 -10.59
CA ASP A 172 -11.41 4.76 -9.67
C ASP A 172 -10.53 5.03 -8.45
N LEU A 173 -9.31 5.59 -8.65
CA LEU A 173 -8.45 5.99 -7.53
C LEU A 173 -9.05 7.11 -6.70
N THR A 174 -9.77 8.05 -7.32
CA THR A 174 -10.47 9.11 -6.61
C THR A 174 -11.55 8.53 -5.69
N GLU A 175 -12.30 7.54 -6.16
CA GLU A 175 -13.28 6.84 -5.35
C GLU A 175 -12.63 6.10 -4.17
N GLN A 176 -11.48 5.46 -4.38
CA GLN A 176 -10.74 4.80 -3.30
C GLN A 176 -10.35 5.79 -2.18
N VAL A 177 -9.93 7.02 -2.53
CA VAL A 177 -9.65 8.05 -1.53
C VAL A 177 -10.90 8.39 -0.71
N TYR A 178 -12.08 8.46 -1.33
CA TYR A 178 -13.34 8.69 -0.59
C TYR A 178 -13.69 7.54 0.35
N LEU A 179 -13.43 6.31 -0.05
CA LEU A 179 -13.74 5.11 0.74
C LEU A 179 -12.73 4.87 1.89
N THR A 180 -11.51 5.41 1.79
CA THR A 180 -10.51 5.27 2.87
C THR A 180 -10.93 6.08 4.08
N GLU A 181 -10.87 5.49 5.27
CA GLU A 181 -11.20 6.16 6.53
C GLU A 181 -10.23 7.32 6.82
N ASP A 182 -10.77 8.45 7.29
CA ASP A 182 -9.98 9.65 7.58
C ASP A 182 -8.88 9.38 8.61
N ASP A 183 -9.18 8.61 9.67
CA ASP A 183 -8.22 8.25 10.70
C ASP A 183 -7.08 7.38 10.15
N GLY A 184 -7.35 6.52 9.17
CA GLY A 184 -6.33 5.72 8.49
C GLY A 184 -5.35 6.58 7.70
N ILE A 185 -5.86 7.59 6.99
CA ILE A 185 -5.03 8.53 6.23
C ILE A 185 -4.17 9.39 7.17
N VAL A 186 -4.74 9.81 8.30
CA VAL A 186 -4.07 10.68 9.29
C VAL A 186 -3.03 9.93 10.10
N ALA A 187 -3.20 8.63 10.32
CA ALA A 187 -2.27 7.80 11.09
C ALA A 187 -0.91 7.59 10.40
N LEU A 188 -0.82 7.82 9.09
CA LEU A 188 0.39 7.74 8.26
C LEU A 188 1.15 9.05 8.22
#